data_80d8edcafab1a905c84d258e357b4ff2
#
_entry.id   80d8edcafab1a905c84d258e357b4ff2
#
_cell.length_a   1.000
_cell.length_b   1.000
_cell.length_c   1.000
_cell.angle_alpha   90.00
_cell.angle_beta   90.00
_cell.angle_gamma   90.00
#
_symmetry.space_group_name_H-M   'P 1'
#
loop_
_entity.id
_entity.type
_entity.pdbx_description
1 polymer ?
#
loop_
_entity_poly.entity_id
_entity_poly.type
_entity_poly.pdbx_seq_one_letter_code
_entity_poly.pdbx_strand_id
1 'polypeptide(L)'
;MTYDIAIIGAGPAGLSAALNSKIRNKSVILFGKDSEKLVKSKKISNYLGLEDMKGSDLNESFKKSLKNYEIERDDRKVKTIYAMGEYFAIEIENESEMIEARSVIMATGIELKKDLVNEDKFFAKGVNYCATCDAALYKGKKVLVIGINDESVSEANFTSEIVGDLVFVNMTGKDVSLNPKIEVIEGEIPVGFEGSDRAEKLIFKSGREIAADGFFIIKDSSKAERLVPGIKMEDNHILTDKDMLTSIKGLFAAGDITGKPYQIMKAVGEGQVAALNVCGFLDGKNL
;
A
#
# COMPACT_ATOMS: atom_id res chain seq x y z
N MET A 1 -22.39 -14.23 14.01
CA MET A 1 -21.19 -14.81 14.68
C MET A 1 -20.24 -13.66 14.93
N THR A 2 -19.77 -13.45 16.17
CA THR A 2 -18.90 -12.32 16.50
C THR A 2 -17.46 -12.80 16.54
N TYR A 3 -16.58 -12.21 15.76
CA TYR A 3 -15.15 -12.49 15.77
C TYR A 3 -14.44 -11.70 16.86
N ASP A 4 -13.32 -12.21 17.36
CA ASP A 4 -12.44 -11.41 18.21
C ASP A 4 -11.80 -10.28 17.41
N ILE A 5 -11.31 -10.59 16.19
CA ILE A 5 -10.58 -9.65 15.37
C ILE A 5 -11.03 -9.77 13.89
N ALA A 6 -11.43 -8.64 13.31
CA ALA A 6 -11.54 -8.52 11.86
C ALA A 6 -10.31 -7.80 11.30
N ILE A 7 -9.69 -8.37 10.28
CA ILE A 7 -8.52 -7.80 9.62
C ILE A 7 -8.93 -7.39 8.20
N ILE A 8 -8.73 -6.13 7.87
CA ILE A 8 -9.18 -5.55 6.60
C ILE A 8 -7.98 -5.35 5.69
N GLY A 9 -7.79 -6.28 4.76
CA GLY A 9 -6.68 -6.31 3.81
C GLY A 9 -5.82 -7.56 3.98
N ALA A 10 -5.66 -8.35 2.91
CA ALA A 10 -4.89 -9.59 2.88
C ALA A 10 -3.50 -9.40 2.22
N GLY A 11 -2.90 -8.22 2.39
CA GLY A 11 -1.51 -7.96 2.06
C GLY A 11 -0.55 -8.42 3.17
N PRO A 12 0.77 -8.14 3.06
CA PRO A 12 1.79 -8.58 4.02
C PRO A 12 1.45 -8.24 5.47
N ALA A 13 0.95 -7.03 5.74
CA ALA A 13 0.53 -6.61 7.09
C ALA A 13 -0.63 -7.45 7.62
N GLY A 14 -1.70 -7.62 6.82
CA GLY A 14 -2.87 -8.39 7.24
C GLY A 14 -2.58 -9.87 7.41
N LEU A 15 -1.76 -10.48 6.54
CA LEU A 15 -1.34 -11.88 6.68
C LEU A 15 -0.51 -12.09 7.96
N SER A 16 0.42 -11.16 8.25
CA SER A 16 1.20 -11.17 9.49
C SER A 16 0.30 -10.99 10.72
N ALA A 17 -0.66 -10.06 10.65
CA ALA A 17 -1.61 -9.85 11.73
C ALA A 17 -2.48 -11.09 11.97
N ALA A 18 -3.00 -11.73 10.92
CA ALA A 18 -3.81 -12.93 11.03
C ALA A 18 -3.05 -14.08 11.67
N LEU A 19 -1.82 -14.35 11.22
CA LEU A 19 -0.96 -15.37 11.79
C LEU A 19 -0.75 -15.16 13.29
N ASN A 20 -0.32 -13.97 13.68
CA ASN A 20 0.04 -13.68 15.07
C ASN A 20 -1.19 -13.66 16.00
N SER A 21 -2.36 -13.25 15.51
CA SER A 21 -3.63 -13.32 16.25
C SER A 21 -4.08 -14.77 16.47
N LYS A 22 -3.97 -15.64 15.46
CA LYS A 22 -4.33 -17.07 15.60
C LYS A 22 -3.38 -17.82 16.53
N ILE A 23 -2.07 -17.53 16.51
CA ILE A 23 -1.11 -18.08 17.47
C ILE A 23 -1.53 -17.76 18.93
N ARG A 24 -2.27 -16.65 19.13
CA ARG A 24 -2.80 -16.24 20.44
C ARG A 24 -4.25 -16.68 20.68
N ASN A 25 -4.72 -17.68 19.92
CA ASN A 25 -6.04 -18.30 20.06
C ASN A 25 -7.22 -17.34 19.88
N LYS A 26 -7.07 -16.28 19.05
CA LYS A 26 -8.18 -15.39 18.72
C LYS A 26 -8.94 -15.92 17.50
N SER A 27 -10.27 -15.74 17.51
CA SER A 27 -11.08 -15.94 16.32
C SER A 27 -10.87 -14.78 15.35
N VAL A 28 -10.50 -15.09 14.10
CA VAL A 28 -10.09 -14.09 13.10
C VAL A 28 -10.86 -14.27 11.81
N ILE A 29 -11.40 -13.16 11.28
CA ILE A 29 -11.83 -13.08 9.88
C ILE A 29 -10.88 -12.13 9.14
N LEU A 30 -10.38 -12.56 7.96
CA LEU A 30 -9.47 -11.80 7.12
C LEU A 30 -10.16 -11.41 5.81
N PHE A 31 -10.44 -10.12 5.65
CA PHE A 31 -11.03 -9.58 4.43
C PHE A 31 -9.98 -9.20 3.40
N GLY A 32 -10.25 -9.56 2.16
CA GLY A 32 -9.52 -9.07 1.00
C GLY A 32 -8.80 -10.12 0.18
N LYS A 33 -8.38 -9.68 -1.00
CA LYS A 33 -7.64 -10.48 -1.98
C LYS A 33 -6.14 -10.32 -1.79
N ASP A 34 -5.36 -11.17 -2.45
CA ASP A 34 -3.91 -11.07 -2.48
C ASP A 34 -3.47 -9.68 -2.97
N SER A 35 -2.40 -9.14 -2.39
CA SER A 35 -1.87 -7.84 -2.80
C SER A 35 -1.34 -7.89 -4.23
N GLU A 36 -2.03 -7.24 -5.16
CA GLU A 36 -1.60 -7.14 -6.55
C GLU A 36 -0.20 -6.52 -6.68
N LYS A 37 0.09 -5.50 -5.85
CA LYS A 37 1.40 -4.84 -5.80
C LYS A 37 2.50 -5.84 -5.47
N LEU A 38 2.28 -6.71 -4.47
CA LEU A 38 3.24 -7.76 -4.12
C LEU A 38 3.34 -8.80 -5.24
N VAL A 39 2.22 -9.37 -5.66
CA VAL A 39 2.20 -10.50 -6.64
C VAL A 39 2.82 -10.11 -7.98
N LYS A 40 2.63 -8.86 -8.45
CA LYS A 40 3.18 -8.36 -9.70
C LYS A 40 4.66 -7.96 -9.62
N SER A 41 5.26 -7.88 -8.42
CA SER A 41 6.68 -7.55 -8.26
C SER A 41 7.57 -8.63 -8.87
N LYS A 42 8.42 -8.24 -9.82
CA LYS A 42 9.28 -9.18 -10.56
C LYS A 42 10.48 -9.62 -9.74
N LYS A 43 10.94 -8.77 -8.81
CA LYS A 43 12.12 -9.02 -8.00
C LYS A 43 12.01 -8.27 -6.68
N ILE A 44 12.24 -8.98 -5.59
CA ILE A 44 12.35 -8.46 -4.22
C ILE A 44 13.74 -8.82 -3.73
N SER A 45 14.57 -7.80 -3.49
CA SER A 45 16.00 -7.96 -3.10
C SER A 45 16.29 -7.49 -1.69
N ASN A 46 15.30 -6.85 -1.02
CA ASN A 46 15.49 -6.20 0.28
C ASN A 46 14.70 -6.86 1.41
N TYR A 47 14.31 -8.13 1.25
CA TYR A 47 13.67 -8.89 2.32
C TYR A 47 14.75 -9.71 3.05
N LEU A 48 15.11 -9.29 4.27
CA LEU A 48 16.16 -9.93 5.05
C LEU A 48 15.84 -11.42 5.31
N GLY A 49 16.82 -12.28 5.06
CA GLY A 49 16.69 -13.72 5.24
C GLY A 49 16.18 -14.47 4.00
N LEU A 50 15.87 -13.75 2.92
CA LEU A 50 15.53 -14.36 1.64
C LEU A 50 16.48 -13.87 0.54
N GLU A 51 16.85 -14.77 -0.37
CA GLU A 51 17.50 -14.38 -1.62
C GLU A 51 16.50 -13.68 -2.54
N ASP A 52 17.00 -13.04 -3.60
CA ASP A 52 16.16 -12.43 -4.63
C ASP A 52 15.03 -13.36 -5.08
N MET A 53 13.79 -12.91 -4.95
CA MET A 53 12.62 -13.70 -5.34
C MET A 53 11.55 -12.86 -6.01
N LYS A 54 10.62 -13.53 -6.70
CA LYS A 54 9.42 -12.88 -7.23
C LYS A 54 8.42 -12.62 -6.11
N GLY A 55 7.67 -11.54 -6.24
CA GLY A 55 6.60 -11.22 -5.28
C GLY A 55 5.51 -12.28 -5.20
N SER A 56 5.21 -12.97 -6.32
CA SER A 56 4.31 -14.13 -6.33
C SER A 56 4.78 -15.24 -5.41
N ASP A 57 6.08 -15.56 -5.44
CA ASP A 57 6.66 -16.65 -4.67
C ASP A 57 6.69 -16.30 -3.17
N LEU A 58 6.98 -15.03 -2.85
CA LEU A 58 6.90 -14.53 -1.48
C LEU A 58 5.45 -14.57 -0.96
N ASN A 59 4.47 -14.16 -1.78
CA ASN A 59 3.06 -14.23 -1.40
C ASN A 59 2.62 -15.67 -1.12
N GLU A 60 3.01 -16.62 -1.94
CA GLU A 60 2.75 -18.05 -1.69
C GLU A 60 3.43 -18.55 -0.42
N SER A 61 4.66 -18.08 -0.13
CA SER A 61 5.36 -18.40 1.11
C SER A 61 4.59 -17.88 2.34
N PHE A 62 4.07 -16.65 2.29
CA PHE A 62 3.22 -16.12 3.35
C PHE A 62 1.97 -16.96 3.55
N LYS A 63 1.26 -17.33 2.47
CA LYS A 63 0.07 -18.17 2.55
C LYS A 63 0.37 -19.56 3.10
N LYS A 64 1.51 -20.15 2.77
CA LYS A 64 1.96 -21.43 3.35
C LYS A 64 2.13 -21.35 4.86
N SER A 65 2.62 -20.23 5.39
CA SER A 65 2.77 -20.00 6.84
C SER A 65 1.41 -20.02 7.57
N LEU A 66 0.32 -19.71 6.88
CA LEU A 66 -1.03 -19.70 7.43
C LEU A 66 -1.76 -21.05 7.35
N LYS A 67 -1.21 -22.02 6.61
CA LYS A 67 -1.91 -23.28 6.27
C LYS A 67 -2.36 -24.09 7.47
N ASN A 68 -1.62 -24.02 8.58
CA ASN A 68 -1.89 -24.79 9.80
C ASN A 68 -2.84 -24.05 10.76
N TYR A 69 -3.30 -22.87 10.37
CA TYR A 69 -4.19 -22.04 11.16
C TYR A 69 -5.51 -21.86 10.42
N GLU A 70 -6.60 -22.19 11.07
CA GLU A 70 -7.96 -22.01 10.54
C GLU A 70 -8.30 -20.52 10.50
N ILE A 71 -7.85 -19.83 9.44
CA ILE A 71 -8.15 -18.41 9.20
C ILE A 71 -9.29 -18.36 8.19
N GLU A 72 -10.43 -17.87 8.64
CA GLU A 72 -11.54 -17.58 7.74
C GLU A 72 -11.19 -16.39 6.87
N ARG A 73 -11.22 -16.57 5.55
CA ARG A 73 -10.95 -15.55 4.55
C ARG A 73 -12.20 -15.18 3.80
N ASP A 74 -12.47 -13.90 3.69
CA ASP A 74 -13.59 -13.33 2.96
C ASP A 74 -13.09 -12.37 1.89
N ASP A 75 -13.31 -12.72 0.63
CA ASP A 75 -12.86 -11.89 -0.51
C ASP A 75 -13.85 -10.77 -0.88
N ARG A 76 -14.99 -10.68 -0.16
CA ARG A 76 -15.98 -9.59 -0.35
C ARG A 76 -15.38 -8.25 0.09
N LYS A 77 -15.86 -7.21 -0.52
CA LYS A 77 -15.37 -5.85 -0.25
C LYS A 77 -16.06 -5.25 0.96
N VAL A 78 -15.29 -4.86 1.95
CA VAL A 78 -15.78 -4.06 3.07
C VAL A 78 -16.08 -2.65 2.57
N LYS A 79 -17.27 -2.16 2.90
CA LYS A 79 -17.76 -0.82 2.52
C LYS A 79 -17.51 0.19 3.63
N THR A 80 -17.93 -0.12 4.86
CA THR A 80 -17.80 0.79 6.01
C THR A 80 -17.63 -0.04 7.30
N ILE A 81 -16.93 0.53 8.26
CA ILE A 81 -16.71 -0.04 9.60
C ILE A 81 -17.21 0.98 10.61
N TYR A 82 -18.18 0.60 11.39
CA TYR A 82 -18.79 1.42 12.43
C TYR A 82 -18.30 1.02 13.81
N ALA A 83 -17.72 1.95 14.55
CA ALA A 83 -17.36 1.75 15.95
C ALA A 83 -18.61 1.88 16.84
N MET A 84 -19.08 0.77 17.40
CA MET A 84 -20.29 0.68 18.21
C MET A 84 -20.00 0.70 19.73
N GLY A 85 -18.80 1.11 20.12
CA GLY A 85 -18.35 1.14 21.51
C GLY A 85 -17.66 -0.15 21.92
N GLU A 86 -18.40 -1.22 22.19
CA GLU A 86 -17.87 -2.51 22.64
C GLU A 86 -17.49 -3.46 21.50
N TYR A 87 -17.95 -3.17 20.28
CA TYR A 87 -17.69 -3.96 19.09
C TYR A 87 -17.69 -3.06 17.83
N PHE A 88 -17.30 -3.64 16.71
CA PHE A 88 -17.36 -3.03 15.39
C PHE A 88 -18.36 -3.75 14.53
N ALA A 89 -19.23 -3.00 13.83
CA ALA A 89 -20.13 -3.50 12.81
C ALA A 89 -19.51 -3.21 11.43
N ILE A 90 -19.30 -4.27 10.64
CA ILE A 90 -18.60 -4.23 9.35
C ILE A 90 -19.63 -4.43 8.24
N GLU A 91 -19.87 -3.39 7.47
CA GLU A 91 -20.75 -3.39 6.31
C GLU A 91 -20.00 -3.95 5.10
N ILE A 92 -20.57 -4.96 4.48
CA ILE A 92 -20.06 -5.56 3.23
C ILE A 92 -20.83 -4.96 2.05
N GLU A 93 -20.10 -4.64 0.98
CA GLU A 93 -20.69 -4.05 -0.23
C GLU A 93 -21.73 -5.00 -0.84
N ASN A 94 -22.95 -4.48 -1.10
CA ASN A 94 -24.11 -5.21 -1.63
C ASN A 94 -24.69 -6.32 -0.73
N GLU A 95 -24.39 -6.32 0.56
CA GLU A 95 -24.98 -7.21 1.55
C GLU A 95 -25.87 -6.46 2.52
N SER A 96 -26.91 -7.12 3.05
CA SER A 96 -27.81 -6.54 4.05
C SER A 96 -27.36 -6.82 5.49
N GLU A 97 -26.61 -7.91 5.71
CA GLU A 97 -26.13 -8.30 7.02
C GLU A 97 -24.73 -7.75 7.27
N MET A 98 -24.50 -7.29 8.51
CA MET A 98 -23.20 -6.82 8.96
C MET A 98 -22.47 -7.95 9.70
N ILE A 99 -21.14 -7.94 9.57
CA ILE A 99 -20.28 -8.83 10.35
C ILE A 99 -19.80 -8.08 11.58
N GLU A 100 -19.79 -8.75 12.73
CA GLU A 100 -19.37 -8.16 13.99
C GLU A 100 -18.00 -8.65 14.43
N ALA A 101 -17.18 -7.73 14.96
CA ALA A 101 -15.89 -8.06 15.59
C ALA A 101 -15.65 -7.20 16.81
N ARG A 102 -14.97 -7.75 17.83
CA ARG A 102 -14.62 -7.01 19.06
C ARG A 102 -13.51 -5.98 18.80
N SER A 103 -12.64 -6.24 17.86
CA SER A 103 -11.56 -5.34 17.44
C SER A 103 -11.32 -5.44 15.93
N VAL A 104 -10.70 -4.41 15.36
CA VAL A 104 -10.38 -4.35 13.94
C VAL A 104 -8.92 -3.98 13.73
N ILE A 105 -8.27 -4.60 12.73
CA ILE A 105 -6.96 -4.19 12.22
C ILE A 105 -7.11 -3.75 10.76
N MET A 106 -6.85 -2.46 10.51
CA MET A 106 -6.82 -1.89 9.17
C MET A 106 -5.47 -2.19 8.51
N ALA A 107 -5.46 -3.04 7.49
CA ALA A 107 -4.27 -3.44 6.75
C ALA A 107 -4.46 -3.32 5.22
N THR A 108 -5.28 -2.35 4.81
CA THR A 108 -5.72 -2.16 3.42
C THR A 108 -4.61 -1.73 2.47
N GLY A 109 -3.46 -1.32 3.02
CA GLY A 109 -2.45 -0.65 2.22
C GLY A 109 -2.97 0.70 1.69
N ILE A 110 -2.34 1.19 0.63
CA ILE A 110 -2.78 2.38 -0.08
C ILE A 110 -3.36 1.98 -1.44
N GLU A 111 -4.51 2.53 -1.78
CA GLU A 111 -5.12 2.41 -3.09
C GLU A 111 -4.78 3.68 -3.89
N LEU A 112 -4.00 3.51 -4.94
CA LEU A 112 -3.63 4.61 -5.84
C LEU A 112 -4.70 4.74 -6.92
N LYS A 113 -5.23 5.94 -7.11
CA LYS A 113 -6.10 6.21 -8.27
C LYS A 113 -5.34 5.96 -9.56
N LYS A 114 -5.97 5.24 -10.48
CA LYS A 114 -5.44 4.95 -11.81
C LYS A 114 -6.13 5.90 -12.79
N ASP A 115 -5.41 6.92 -13.21
CA ASP A 115 -6.00 8.02 -13.99
C ASP A 115 -5.43 8.12 -15.41
N LEU A 116 -4.37 7.36 -15.74
CA LEU A 116 -3.72 7.40 -17.05
C LEU A 116 -4.07 6.17 -17.89
N VAL A 117 -4.26 6.38 -19.18
CA VAL A 117 -4.53 5.28 -20.13
C VAL A 117 -3.41 4.26 -20.10
N ASN A 118 -3.74 2.97 -20.08
CA ASN A 118 -2.81 1.84 -19.98
C ASN A 118 -1.95 1.79 -18.69
N GLU A 119 -2.22 2.60 -17.69
CA GLU A 119 -1.51 2.57 -16.41
C GLU A 119 -1.55 1.18 -15.77
N ASP A 120 -2.75 0.55 -15.76
CA ASP A 120 -2.95 -0.82 -15.27
C ASP A 120 -2.22 -1.88 -16.07
N LYS A 121 -2.27 -1.76 -17.39
CA LYS A 121 -1.62 -2.69 -18.30
C LYS A 121 -0.11 -2.78 -18.04
N PHE A 122 0.50 -1.64 -17.71
CA PHE A 122 1.93 -1.51 -17.54
C PHE A 122 2.40 -1.43 -16.09
N PHE A 123 1.50 -1.53 -15.12
CA PHE A 123 1.89 -1.61 -13.70
C PHE A 123 2.83 -2.79 -13.46
N ALA A 124 3.95 -2.56 -12.76
CA ALA A 124 5.08 -3.48 -12.60
C ALA A 124 5.76 -3.94 -13.91
N LYS A 125 5.36 -3.31 -15.03
CA LYS A 125 5.96 -3.53 -16.36
C LYS A 125 6.47 -2.19 -16.92
N GLY A 126 7.20 -1.45 -16.14
CA GLY A 126 7.73 -0.13 -16.47
C GLY A 126 7.00 1.02 -15.79
N VAL A 127 5.75 0.86 -15.35
CA VAL A 127 5.03 1.83 -14.51
C VAL A 127 5.08 1.37 -13.05
N ASN A 128 5.48 2.27 -12.14
CA ASN A 128 5.70 2.00 -10.72
C ASN A 128 5.13 3.16 -9.88
N TYR A 129 4.83 2.89 -8.58
CA TYR A 129 4.24 3.88 -7.66
C TYR A 129 5.12 4.21 -6.45
N CYS A 130 6.32 3.64 -6.37
CA CYS A 130 7.25 3.87 -5.27
C CYS A 130 8.67 3.97 -5.84
N ALA A 131 9.21 5.17 -5.88
CA ALA A 131 10.56 5.38 -6.40
C ALA A 131 11.62 4.80 -5.45
N THR A 132 11.46 4.97 -4.14
CA THR A 132 12.37 4.41 -3.13
C THR A 132 12.43 2.88 -3.14
N CYS A 133 11.34 2.20 -3.58
CA CYS A 133 11.30 0.75 -3.67
C CYS A 133 12.01 0.21 -4.91
N ASP A 134 11.78 0.87 -6.05
CA ASP A 134 12.04 0.29 -7.37
C ASP A 134 13.14 1.02 -8.15
N ALA A 135 13.67 2.18 -7.68
CA ALA A 135 14.69 2.95 -8.38
C ALA A 135 15.95 2.14 -8.70
N ALA A 136 16.35 1.24 -7.81
CA ALA A 136 17.52 0.37 -8.01
C ALA A 136 17.42 -0.53 -9.25
N LEU A 137 16.19 -0.87 -9.70
CA LEU A 137 15.95 -1.65 -10.93
C LEU A 137 16.27 -0.86 -12.20
N TYR A 138 16.37 0.46 -12.07
CA TYR A 138 16.62 1.40 -13.16
C TYR A 138 17.98 2.08 -13.04
N LYS A 139 18.93 1.50 -12.31
CA LYS A 139 20.28 2.03 -12.17
C LYS A 139 20.92 2.25 -13.54
N GLY A 140 21.40 3.48 -13.79
CA GLY A 140 22.03 3.89 -15.04
C GLY A 140 21.09 4.02 -16.24
N LYS A 141 19.77 3.94 -16.03
CA LYS A 141 18.74 4.06 -17.06
C LYS A 141 18.05 5.41 -17.00
N LYS A 142 17.28 5.73 -18.06
CA LYS A 142 16.42 6.89 -18.09
C LYS A 142 15.09 6.59 -17.43
N VAL A 143 14.67 7.42 -16.46
CA VAL A 143 13.36 7.31 -15.83
C VAL A 143 12.60 8.62 -15.88
N LEU A 144 11.29 8.53 -15.75
CA LEU A 144 10.38 9.66 -15.74
C LEU A 144 9.53 9.58 -14.46
N VAL A 145 9.47 10.69 -13.72
CA VAL A 145 8.65 10.83 -12.51
C VAL A 145 7.52 11.80 -12.79
N ILE A 146 6.28 11.36 -12.61
CA ILE A 146 5.09 12.22 -12.63
C ILE A 146 4.80 12.65 -11.20
N GLY A 147 5.07 13.91 -10.90
CA GLY A 147 4.96 14.48 -9.56
C GLY A 147 3.68 15.27 -9.38
N ILE A 148 2.83 14.82 -8.44
CA ILE A 148 1.52 15.41 -8.18
C ILE A 148 1.48 16.15 -6.85
N ASN A 149 2.40 15.85 -5.93
CA ASN A 149 2.47 16.40 -4.58
C ASN A 149 3.92 16.73 -4.16
N ASP A 150 4.09 17.33 -2.98
CA ASP A 150 5.42 17.74 -2.48
C ASP A 150 6.33 16.52 -2.21
N GLU A 151 5.74 15.35 -1.93
CA GLU A 151 6.46 14.09 -1.73
C GLU A 151 7.15 13.61 -3.00
N SER A 152 6.52 13.79 -4.16
CA SER A 152 7.11 13.43 -5.45
C SER A 152 8.43 14.15 -5.73
N VAL A 153 8.61 15.35 -5.18
CA VAL A 153 9.86 16.12 -5.27
C VAL A 153 10.99 15.43 -4.51
N SER A 154 10.70 14.97 -3.28
CA SER A 154 11.68 14.25 -2.45
C SER A 154 12.06 12.90 -3.08
N GLU A 155 11.06 12.18 -3.61
CA GLU A 155 11.31 10.90 -4.30
C GLU A 155 12.08 11.08 -5.61
N ALA A 156 11.82 12.15 -6.38
CA ALA A 156 12.57 12.46 -7.59
C ALA A 156 14.04 12.77 -7.27
N ASN A 157 14.29 13.59 -6.23
CA ASN A 157 15.66 13.90 -5.79
C ASN A 157 16.42 12.62 -5.40
N PHE A 158 15.83 11.76 -4.57
CA PHE A 158 16.40 10.45 -4.20
C PHE A 158 16.67 9.57 -5.43
N THR A 159 15.68 9.46 -6.33
CA THR A 159 15.79 8.62 -7.53
C THR A 159 16.92 9.10 -8.45
N SER A 160 17.14 10.42 -8.54
CA SER A 160 18.18 11.02 -9.38
C SER A 160 19.61 10.63 -8.96
N GLU A 161 19.81 10.18 -7.73
CA GLU A 161 21.10 9.69 -7.24
C GLU A 161 21.41 8.25 -7.69
N ILE A 162 20.39 7.51 -8.15
CA ILE A 162 20.50 6.09 -8.48
C ILE A 162 20.46 5.84 -9.99
N VAL A 163 19.59 6.56 -10.70
CA VAL A 163 19.34 6.35 -12.13
C VAL A 163 20.34 7.12 -13.01
N GLY A 164 20.35 6.87 -14.32
CA GLY A 164 21.21 7.61 -15.25
C GLY A 164 20.68 9.00 -15.53
N ASP A 165 19.46 9.07 -16.08
CA ASP A 165 18.77 10.31 -16.41
C ASP A 165 17.39 10.33 -15.76
N LEU A 166 16.97 11.46 -15.22
CA LEU A 166 15.64 11.65 -14.65
C LEU A 166 14.95 12.86 -15.26
N VAL A 167 13.71 12.64 -15.70
CA VAL A 167 12.79 13.67 -16.16
C VAL A 167 11.64 13.76 -15.15
N PHE A 168 11.36 14.95 -14.64
CA PHE A 168 10.27 15.23 -13.72
C PHE A 168 9.14 15.99 -14.41
N VAL A 169 7.95 15.40 -14.50
CA VAL A 169 6.76 16.08 -14.99
C VAL A 169 6.06 16.74 -13.83
N ASN A 170 6.13 18.05 -13.75
CA ASN A 170 5.58 18.81 -12.64
C ASN A 170 4.06 18.99 -12.79
N MET A 171 3.31 18.23 -12.01
CA MET A 171 1.85 18.33 -11.88
C MET A 171 1.44 18.89 -10.51
N THR A 172 2.39 19.38 -9.69
CA THR A 172 2.11 19.91 -8.34
C THR A 172 1.42 21.27 -8.37
N GLY A 173 1.54 21.99 -9.48
CA GLY A 173 1.05 23.37 -9.62
C GLY A 173 1.86 24.40 -8.84
N LYS A 174 3.05 24.04 -8.36
CA LYS A 174 3.97 24.90 -7.57
C LYS A 174 5.38 24.85 -8.16
N ASP A 175 6.20 25.84 -7.83
CA ASP A 175 7.64 25.76 -8.05
C ASP A 175 8.23 24.63 -7.21
N VAL A 176 9.12 23.84 -7.80
CA VAL A 176 9.71 22.66 -7.16
C VAL A 176 11.22 22.80 -7.01
N SER A 177 11.76 22.42 -5.86
CA SER A 177 13.20 22.41 -5.60
C SER A 177 13.78 21.03 -5.90
N LEU A 178 14.30 20.87 -7.10
CA LEU A 178 14.87 19.61 -7.59
C LEU A 178 16.39 19.71 -7.77
N ASN A 179 17.05 18.56 -7.74
CA ASN A 179 18.45 18.43 -8.09
C ASN A 179 18.68 19.00 -9.51
N PRO A 180 19.70 19.86 -9.73
CA PRO A 180 19.95 20.48 -11.04
C PRO A 180 20.17 19.51 -12.21
N LYS A 181 20.41 18.24 -11.92
CA LYS A 181 20.54 17.18 -12.95
C LYS A 181 19.19 16.72 -13.49
N ILE A 182 18.09 17.05 -12.82
CA ILE A 182 16.76 16.61 -13.21
C ILE A 182 16.20 17.54 -14.27
N GLU A 183 15.84 17.01 -15.43
CA GLU A 183 15.07 17.74 -16.42
C GLU A 183 13.63 17.92 -15.92
N VAL A 184 13.13 19.17 -15.92
CA VAL A 184 11.76 19.47 -15.46
C VAL A 184 10.89 19.81 -16.67
N ILE A 185 9.72 19.20 -16.72
CA ILE A 185 8.68 19.47 -17.73
C ILE A 185 7.52 20.17 -17.03
N GLU A 186 7.25 21.39 -17.45
CA GLU A 186 6.16 22.24 -16.97
C GLU A 186 5.04 22.35 -18.01
N GLY A 187 3.80 22.48 -17.53
CA GLY A 187 2.64 22.81 -18.38
C GLY A 187 2.16 21.67 -19.28
N GLU A 188 2.75 20.48 -19.21
CA GLU A 188 2.34 19.32 -19.98
C GLU A 188 1.46 18.37 -19.12
N ILE A 189 0.38 17.87 -19.69
CA ILE A 189 -0.57 16.98 -19.01
C ILE A 189 -0.38 15.56 -19.51
N PRO A 190 0.10 14.61 -18.69
CA PRO A 190 0.21 13.22 -19.08
C PRO A 190 -1.18 12.60 -19.24
N VAL A 191 -1.38 11.78 -20.28
CA VAL A 191 -2.66 11.12 -20.58
C VAL A 191 -2.58 9.60 -20.59
N GLY A 192 -1.39 9.01 -20.78
CA GLY A 192 -1.26 7.57 -20.78
C GLY A 192 0.11 7.07 -21.21
N PHE A 193 0.24 5.77 -21.27
CA PHE A 193 1.46 5.08 -21.64
C PHE A 193 1.25 4.25 -22.90
N GLU A 194 2.32 4.14 -23.71
CA GLU A 194 2.40 3.22 -24.83
C GLU A 194 3.63 2.33 -24.72
N GLY A 195 3.54 1.16 -25.36
CA GLY A 195 4.56 0.14 -25.39
C GLY A 195 3.98 -1.22 -25.75
N SER A 196 4.84 -2.20 -25.95
CA SER A 196 4.46 -3.57 -26.28
C SER A 196 4.24 -4.42 -25.01
N ASP A 197 5.29 -5.03 -24.48
CA ASP A 197 5.26 -5.86 -23.27
C ASP A 197 5.44 -5.05 -21.99
N ARG A 198 5.96 -3.84 -22.10
CA ARG A 198 6.19 -2.88 -21.02
C ARG A 198 5.87 -1.46 -21.49
N ALA A 199 5.75 -0.52 -20.55
CA ALA A 199 5.72 0.89 -20.89
C ALA A 199 7.06 1.31 -21.48
N GLU A 200 7.02 1.97 -22.63
CA GLU A 200 8.18 2.45 -23.37
C GLU A 200 8.17 3.98 -23.47
N LYS A 201 7.00 4.60 -23.46
CA LYS A 201 6.84 6.04 -23.55
C LYS A 201 5.61 6.55 -22.79
N LEU A 202 5.71 7.78 -22.29
CA LEU A 202 4.61 8.56 -21.75
C LEU A 202 4.08 9.48 -22.85
N ILE A 203 2.75 9.54 -22.98
CA ILE A 203 2.02 10.38 -23.92
C ILE A 203 1.41 11.57 -23.18
N PHE A 204 1.55 12.76 -23.75
CA PHE A 204 0.96 13.98 -23.23
C PHE A 204 -0.24 14.43 -24.06
N LYS A 205 -1.10 15.24 -23.48
CA LYS A 205 -2.29 15.80 -24.15
C LYS A 205 -1.94 16.66 -25.36
N SER A 206 -0.76 17.27 -25.36
CA SER A 206 -0.21 18.02 -26.50
C SER A 206 0.13 17.15 -27.72
N GLY A 207 0.19 15.83 -27.56
CA GLY A 207 0.73 14.89 -28.54
C GLY A 207 2.24 14.66 -28.40
N ARG A 208 2.92 15.35 -27.48
CA ARG A 208 4.33 15.06 -27.16
C ARG A 208 4.45 13.67 -26.58
N GLU A 209 5.54 12.99 -26.90
CA GLU A 209 5.87 11.66 -26.37
C GLU A 209 7.28 11.71 -25.77
N ILE A 210 7.46 11.01 -24.66
CA ILE A 210 8.79 10.88 -24.04
C ILE A 210 9.05 9.41 -23.73
N ALA A 211 10.10 8.88 -24.35
CA ALA A 211 10.58 7.53 -24.10
C ALA A 211 11.43 7.48 -22.82
N ALA A 212 11.21 6.41 -22.01
CA ALA A 212 12.00 6.10 -20.83
C ALA A 212 11.99 4.60 -20.54
N ASP A 213 12.96 4.15 -19.73
CA ASP A 213 13.05 2.76 -19.28
C ASP A 213 12.09 2.46 -18.14
N GLY A 214 11.69 3.49 -17.39
CA GLY A 214 10.76 3.37 -16.27
C GLY A 214 10.00 4.66 -15.99
N PHE A 215 8.82 4.50 -15.43
CA PHE A 215 7.91 5.59 -15.11
C PHE A 215 7.46 5.44 -13.65
N PHE A 216 7.61 6.50 -12.86
CA PHE A 216 7.13 6.56 -11.49
C PHE A 216 5.99 7.56 -11.39
N ILE A 217 4.85 7.13 -10.88
CA ILE A 217 3.70 7.99 -10.64
C ILE A 217 3.53 8.13 -9.13
N ILE A 218 3.85 9.29 -8.59
CA ILE A 218 3.76 9.56 -7.14
C ILE A 218 2.45 10.28 -6.87
N LYS A 219 1.47 9.51 -6.40
CA LYS A 219 0.07 9.95 -6.18
C LYS A 219 -0.31 9.90 -4.71
N ASP A 220 -1.34 10.67 -4.37
CA ASP A 220 -2.01 10.55 -3.08
C ASP A 220 -2.80 9.24 -2.96
N SER A 221 -2.79 8.64 -1.78
CA SER A 221 -3.58 7.46 -1.46
C SER A 221 -5.08 7.77 -1.34
N SER A 222 -5.95 6.78 -1.58
CA SER A 222 -7.37 6.92 -1.29
C SER A 222 -7.61 6.99 0.23
N LYS A 223 -8.62 7.77 0.65
CA LYS A 223 -8.83 8.05 2.07
C LYS A 223 -9.45 6.89 2.83
N ALA A 224 -8.77 6.39 3.88
CA ALA A 224 -9.29 5.42 4.84
C ALA A 224 -10.52 5.95 5.62
N GLU A 225 -10.72 7.26 5.67
CA GLU A 225 -11.87 7.91 6.27
C GLU A 225 -13.23 7.42 5.72
N ARG A 226 -13.25 6.96 4.45
CA ARG A 226 -14.46 6.35 3.87
C ARG A 226 -14.76 4.97 4.45
N LEU A 227 -13.71 4.24 4.83
CA LEU A 227 -13.88 2.93 5.45
C LEU A 227 -14.24 3.06 6.93
N VAL A 228 -13.65 4.04 7.63
CA VAL A 228 -13.86 4.23 9.08
C VAL A 228 -14.19 5.68 9.35
N PRO A 229 -15.48 6.06 9.43
CA PRO A 229 -15.87 7.43 9.73
C PRO A 229 -15.28 7.93 11.07
N GLY A 230 -14.67 9.11 11.03
CA GLY A 230 -14.10 9.75 12.23
C GLY A 230 -12.71 9.30 12.63
N ILE A 231 -12.06 8.44 11.86
CA ILE A 231 -10.65 8.09 12.10
C ILE A 231 -9.74 9.30 11.86
N LYS A 232 -8.73 9.49 12.71
CA LYS A 232 -7.76 10.56 12.52
C LYS A 232 -6.73 10.18 11.46
N MET A 233 -6.50 11.11 10.54
CA MET A 233 -5.57 10.97 9.43
C MET A 233 -4.53 12.08 9.44
N GLU A 234 -3.35 11.80 8.92
CA GLU A 234 -2.31 12.76 8.57
C GLU A 234 -1.67 12.31 7.24
N ASP A 235 -1.49 13.24 6.30
CA ASP A 235 -0.90 12.98 4.97
C ASP A 235 -1.52 11.75 4.25
N ASN A 236 -2.86 11.61 4.32
CA ASN A 236 -3.62 10.48 3.80
C ASN A 236 -3.34 9.10 4.45
N HIS A 237 -2.68 9.07 5.60
CA HIS A 237 -2.41 7.86 6.38
C HIS A 237 -3.19 7.87 7.70
N ILE A 238 -3.51 6.69 8.19
CA ILE A 238 -4.12 6.54 9.52
C ILE A 238 -3.06 6.85 10.58
N LEU A 239 -3.36 7.82 11.44
CA LEU A 239 -2.52 8.08 12.61
C LEU A 239 -2.59 6.93 13.60
N THR A 240 -1.42 6.40 13.95
CA THR A 240 -1.26 5.38 14.99
C THR A 240 -0.19 5.81 16.00
N ASP A 241 -0.29 5.28 17.18
CA ASP A 241 0.82 5.31 18.13
C ASP A 241 1.86 4.21 17.83
N LYS A 242 2.87 4.08 18.70
CA LYS A 242 3.92 3.03 18.58
C LYS A 242 3.38 1.60 18.71
N ASP A 243 2.21 1.42 19.28
CA ASP A 243 1.53 0.14 19.50
C ASP A 243 0.52 -0.17 18.38
N MET A 244 0.52 0.62 17.32
CA MET A 244 -0.38 0.54 16.15
C MET A 244 -1.85 0.82 16.49
N LEU A 245 -2.15 1.39 17.66
CA LEU A 245 -3.49 1.81 18.06
C LEU A 245 -3.84 3.13 17.35
N THR A 246 -5.05 3.22 16.81
CA THR A 246 -5.56 4.43 16.17
C THR A 246 -6.27 5.36 17.19
N SER A 247 -6.83 6.46 16.70
CA SER A 247 -7.67 7.34 17.52
C SER A 247 -8.97 6.71 18.00
N ILE A 248 -9.34 5.53 17.49
CA ILE A 248 -10.56 4.81 17.86
C ILE A 248 -10.19 3.59 18.70
N LYS A 249 -10.70 3.51 19.90
CA LYS A 249 -10.43 2.43 20.86
C LYS A 249 -10.77 1.06 20.26
N GLY A 250 -9.84 0.12 20.30
CA GLY A 250 -10.01 -1.23 19.74
C GLY A 250 -9.80 -1.33 18.24
N LEU A 251 -9.48 -0.23 17.56
CA LEU A 251 -9.13 -0.20 16.15
C LEU A 251 -7.64 0.09 15.99
N PHE A 252 -6.96 -0.82 15.29
CA PHE A 252 -5.54 -0.75 15.01
C PHE A 252 -5.31 -0.59 13.50
N ALA A 253 -4.12 -0.14 13.10
CA ALA A 253 -3.76 -0.06 11.69
C ALA A 253 -2.31 -0.50 11.47
N ALA A 254 -2.00 -1.08 10.30
CA ALA A 254 -0.67 -1.59 9.99
C ALA A 254 -0.37 -1.61 8.49
N GLY A 255 0.88 -1.45 8.13
CA GLY A 255 1.37 -1.48 6.76
C GLY A 255 1.34 -0.12 6.09
N ASP A 256 1.25 -0.09 4.76
CA ASP A 256 1.35 1.15 3.99
C ASP A 256 0.28 2.20 4.38
N ILE A 257 -0.85 1.76 4.93
CA ILE A 257 -1.94 2.65 5.37
C ILE A 257 -1.54 3.55 6.55
N THR A 258 -0.51 3.20 7.32
CA THR A 258 0.00 3.98 8.46
C THR A 258 1.12 4.94 8.07
N GLY A 259 1.56 4.93 6.82
CA GLY A 259 2.61 5.81 6.33
C GLY A 259 3.82 5.09 5.74
N LYS A 260 4.79 5.91 5.31
CA LYS A 260 6.06 5.46 4.73
C LYS A 260 7.03 4.92 5.79
N PRO A 261 8.04 4.14 5.34
CA PRO A 261 8.28 3.67 3.97
C PRO A 261 7.35 2.53 3.56
N TYR A 262 6.93 2.47 2.29
CA TYR A 262 6.07 1.42 1.77
C TYR A 262 6.89 0.15 1.47
N GLN A 263 7.27 -0.55 2.53
CA GLN A 263 8.18 -1.70 2.49
C GLN A 263 7.49 -2.95 3.02
N ILE A 264 7.76 -4.10 2.38
CA ILE A 264 7.15 -5.38 2.77
C ILE A 264 7.52 -5.73 4.22
N MET A 265 8.79 -5.55 4.62
CA MET A 265 9.24 -5.86 5.98
C MET A 265 8.60 -4.94 7.03
N LYS A 266 8.44 -3.63 6.73
CA LYS A 266 7.68 -2.73 7.60
C LYS A 266 6.25 -3.23 7.77
N ALA A 267 5.58 -3.53 6.67
CA ALA A 267 4.21 -4.01 6.70
C ALA A 267 4.05 -5.31 7.52
N VAL A 268 4.95 -6.28 7.33
CA VAL A 268 4.98 -7.53 8.12
C VAL A 268 5.21 -7.24 9.60
N GLY A 269 6.18 -6.38 9.92
CA GLY A 269 6.50 -5.99 11.30
C GLY A 269 5.35 -5.28 12.00
N GLU A 270 4.76 -4.28 11.36
CA GLU A 270 3.61 -3.55 11.92
C GLU A 270 2.38 -4.44 12.07
N GLY A 271 2.12 -5.36 11.11
CA GLY A 271 1.06 -6.35 11.24
C GLY A 271 1.22 -7.24 12.48
N GLN A 272 2.46 -7.63 12.80
CA GLN A 272 2.77 -8.36 14.03
C GLN A 272 2.53 -7.50 15.27
N VAL A 273 3.03 -6.26 15.29
CA VAL A 273 2.86 -5.34 16.43
C VAL A 273 1.37 -5.11 16.70
N ALA A 274 0.58 -4.80 15.66
CA ALA A 274 -0.86 -4.61 15.78
C ALA A 274 -1.57 -5.86 16.34
N ALA A 275 -1.21 -7.06 15.84
CA ALA A 275 -1.79 -8.31 16.34
C ALA A 275 -1.49 -8.58 17.81
N LEU A 276 -0.25 -8.32 18.26
CA LEU A 276 0.14 -8.52 19.64
C LEU A 276 -0.62 -7.58 20.57
N ASN A 277 -0.75 -6.31 20.17
CA ASN A 277 -1.41 -5.30 20.97
C ASN A 277 -2.94 -5.46 20.96
N VAL A 278 -3.57 -5.79 19.83
CA VAL A 278 -5.00 -6.08 19.80
C VAL A 278 -5.35 -7.29 20.67
N CYS A 279 -4.51 -8.33 20.68
CA CYS A 279 -4.72 -9.48 21.58
C CYS A 279 -4.59 -9.06 23.05
N GLY A 280 -3.60 -8.23 23.40
CA GLY A 280 -3.46 -7.67 24.74
C GLY A 280 -4.68 -6.83 25.15
N PHE A 281 -5.17 -5.97 24.27
CA PHE A 281 -6.39 -5.18 24.48
C PHE A 281 -7.61 -6.07 24.76
N LEU A 282 -7.82 -7.13 23.98
CA LEU A 282 -8.93 -8.06 24.15
C LEU A 282 -8.83 -8.89 25.45
N ASP A 283 -7.61 -9.12 25.93
CA ASP A 283 -7.34 -9.81 27.20
C ASP A 283 -7.39 -8.86 28.44
N GLY A 284 -7.80 -7.60 28.25
CA GLY A 284 -7.95 -6.61 29.32
C GLY A 284 -6.63 -6.04 29.85
N LYS A 285 -5.53 -6.16 29.11
CA LYS A 285 -4.27 -5.51 29.44
C LYS A 285 -4.35 -4.03 29.05
N ASN A 286 -3.92 -3.16 29.96
CA ASN A 286 -3.77 -1.74 29.65
C ASN A 286 -2.66 -1.58 28.61
N LEU A 287 -3.00 -0.98 27.47
CA LEU A 287 -2.07 -0.54 26.42
C LEU A 287 -1.63 0.88 26.69
#